data_93ca7be3ef5d177908b4e3a73011ac2c
#
_entry.id   93ca7be3ef5d177908b4e3a73011ac2c
#
_cell.length_a   1.000
_cell.length_b   1.000
_cell.length_c   1.000
_cell.angle_alpha   90.00
_cell.angle_beta   90.00
_cell.angle_gamma   90.00
#
_symmetry.space_group_name_H-M   'P 1'
#
loop_
_entity.id
_entity.type
_entity.pdbx_description
1 polymer ?
#
loop_
_entity_poly.entity_id
_entity_poly.type
_entity_poly.pdbx_seq_one_letter_code
_entity_poly.pdbx_strand_id
1 'polypeptide(L)'
;MRKLLAIVVLGLLWCTFSIAGEMNVFKKKIKLPSDVMQGYKNVWNFCCNFDPETRLTPDHAFKFVNKTEGHPVRLGEQSIRFELRRGDCGVSSGGYDDCAIKSSSGMTSERHELLLDPDVSPFKKITWNTYSIFLTEDFPLYGFAHITMGQLHGDGDGAVGFQWDIGVGGGYVVNRRTGCFLPENKNKKCSISNPENNTQQVIPKDKLLGKWHDIVLNVNWTKKQNGYLKQWINGKLVYHYQGNTDTPREKEQFQMGIYRGPLPSTPKNLTQIAYFDQVR
;
A
#
# COMPACT_ATOMS: atom_id res chain seq x y z
N MET A 1 -3.31 -17.26 68.18
CA MET A 1 -4.27 -16.50 67.32
C MET A 1 -3.49 -15.88 66.17
N ARG A 2 -3.49 -16.57 65.03
CA ARG A 2 -2.80 -16.09 63.80
C ARG A 2 -3.84 -15.37 62.92
N LYS A 3 -3.64 -14.06 62.68
CA LYS A 3 -4.47 -13.30 61.76
C LYS A 3 -4.00 -13.58 60.33
N LEU A 4 -4.86 -14.20 59.51
CA LEU A 4 -4.69 -14.30 58.08
C LEU A 4 -4.95 -12.94 57.46
N LEU A 5 -3.94 -12.38 56.82
CA LEU A 5 -4.09 -11.22 55.93
C LEU A 5 -4.49 -11.73 54.55
N ALA A 6 -5.73 -11.49 54.15
CA ALA A 6 -6.20 -11.75 52.79
C ALA A 6 -5.70 -10.60 51.91
N ILE A 7 -4.75 -10.89 51.03
CA ILE A 7 -4.32 -9.96 49.97
C ILE A 7 -5.31 -10.14 48.83
N VAL A 8 -6.21 -9.16 48.66
CA VAL A 8 -7.06 -9.03 47.48
C VAL A 8 -6.19 -8.43 46.37
N VAL A 9 -5.72 -9.29 45.48
CA VAL A 9 -5.10 -8.84 44.24
C VAL A 9 -6.23 -8.40 43.31
N LEU A 10 -6.53 -7.10 43.26
CA LEU A 10 -7.31 -6.50 42.20
C LEU A 10 -6.49 -6.59 40.91
N GLY A 11 -6.75 -7.61 40.14
CA GLY A 11 -6.30 -7.67 38.74
C GLY A 11 -7.02 -6.57 37.97
N LEU A 12 -6.34 -5.46 37.75
CA LEU A 12 -6.72 -4.49 36.75
C LEU A 12 -6.60 -5.18 35.39
N LEU A 13 -7.70 -5.75 34.92
CA LEU A 13 -7.90 -6.04 33.51
C LEU A 13 -7.84 -4.69 32.77
N TRP A 14 -6.67 -4.33 32.30
CA TRP A 14 -6.57 -3.37 31.23
C TRP A 14 -7.13 -4.04 29.97
N CYS A 15 -8.46 -3.97 29.81
CA CYS A 15 -9.04 -4.02 28.50
C CYS A 15 -8.46 -2.82 27.72
N THR A 16 -7.40 -3.07 26.99
CA THR A 16 -7.01 -2.16 25.92
C THR A 16 -8.14 -2.22 24.90
N PHE A 17 -9.13 -1.35 25.07
CA PHE A 17 -10.05 -1.01 23.98
C PHE A 17 -9.14 -0.49 22.88
N SER A 18 -8.88 -1.34 21.89
CA SER A 18 -8.38 -0.90 20.61
C SER A 18 -9.47 -0.01 20.03
N ILE A 19 -9.33 1.30 20.24
CA ILE A 19 -10.18 2.28 19.59
C ILE A 19 -9.87 2.08 18.11
N ALA A 20 -10.79 1.49 17.36
CA ALA A 20 -10.80 1.57 15.92
C ALA A 20 -10.82 3.08 15.61
N GLY A 21 -9.63 3.63 15.37
CA GLY A 21 -9.46 5.07 15.26
C GLY A 21 -10.13 5.53 13.99
N GLU A 22 -11.26 6.19 14.11
CA GLU A 22 -11.80 7.00 13.04
C GLU A 22 -10.74 8.01 12.63
N MET A 23 -10.18 7.84 11.43
CA MET A 23 -9.21 8.76 10.90
C MET A 23 -9.89 9.80 10.02
N ASN A 24 -10.47 10.78 10.67
CA ASN A 24 -11.17 11.89 10.04
C ASN A 24 -10.32 13.16 9.94
N VAL A 25 -8.99 13.05 9.74
CA VAL A 25 -8.16 14.26 9.77
C VAL A 25 -7.16 14.32 8.64
N PHE A 26 -7.31 15.30 7.79
CA PHE A 26 -6.35 15.72 6.77
C PHE A 26 -4.94 15.93 7.38
N LYS A 27 -3.91 15.29 6.79
CA LYS A 27 -2.50 15.34 7.22
C LYS A 27 -2.20 14.80 8.63
N LYS A 28 -3.05 13.96 9.21
CA LYS A 28 -2.73 13.31 10.46
C LYS A 28 -1.68 12.21 10.25
N LYS A 29 -0.59 12.27 11.01
CA LYS A 29 0.38 11.17 11.07
C LYS A 29 -0.23 9.99 11.82
N ILE A 30 -0.14 8.81 11.21
CA ILE A 30 -0.71 7.56 11.70
C ILE A 30 0.44 6.71 12.23
N LYS A 31 0.29 6.20 13.42
CA LYS A 31 1.16 5.17 13.96
C LYS A 31 0.43 3.85 13.91
N LEU A 32 0.96 2.89 13.16
CA LEU A 32 0.38 1.55 13.11
C LEU A 32 0.56 0.86 14.48
N PRO A 33 -0.42 0.05 14.92
CA PRO A 33 -0.28 -0.77 16.12
C PRO A 33 0.96 -1.66 16.07
N SER A 34 1.56 -1.95 17.24
CA SER A 34 2.80 -2.73 17.32
C SER A 34 2.67 -4.17 16.84
N ASP A 35 1.47 -4.74 16.86
CA ASP A 35 1.17 -6.07 16.33
C ASP A 35 0.98 -6.09 14.81
N VAL A 36 0.61 -4.96 14.20
CA VAL A 36 0.55 -4.79 12.74
C VAL A 36 1.93 -4.41 12.19
N MET A 37 2.67 -3.58 12.91
CA MET A 37 4.02 -3.14 12.53
C MET A 37 4.99 -3.23 13.68
N GLN A 38 6.07 -3.98 13.49
CA GLN A 38 7.21 -4.02 14.40
C GLN A 38 8.40 -3.32 13.77
N GLY A 39 9.09 -2.49 14.54
CA GLY A 39 10.37 -1.90 14.19
C GLY A 39 10.33 -0.40 13.97
N TYR A 40 11.21 0.07 13.18
CA TYR A 40 11.80 1.37 13.08
C TYR A 40 10.87 2.41 12.44
N LYS A 41 10.65 3.54 13.13
CA LYS A 41 9.98 4.75 12.60
C LYS A 41 8.64 4.50 11.89
N ASN A 42 7.74 3.89 12.60
CA ASN A 42 6.37 3.64 12.16
C ASN A 42 5.54 4.94 12.10
N VAL A 43 5.78 5.76 11.08
CA VAL A 43 5.00 6.99 10.85
C VAL A 43 4.47 7.00 9.43
N TRP A 44 3.16 7.03 9.31
CA TRP A 44 2.45 7.00 8.04
C TRP A 44 1.50 8.17 7.92
N ASN A 45 1.27 8.61 6.70
CA ASN A 45 0.24 9.57 6.36
C ASN A 45 -0.84 8.86 5.54
N PHE A 46 -2.09 9.17 5.79
CA PHE A 46 -3.13 8.80 4.84
C PHE A 46 -2.97 9.68 3.60
N CYS A 47 -2.83 9.04 2.43
CA CYS A 47 -2.45 9.76 1.22
C CYS A 47 -3.61 10.51 0.61
N CYS A 48 -4.71 9.84 0.40
CA CYS A 48 -5.56 10.23 -0.71
C CYS A 48 -7.04 9.98 -0.39
N ASN A 49 -7.90 10.68 -1.14
CA ASN A 49 -9.35 10.65 -1.00
C ASN A 49 -9.87 11.36 0.24
N PHE A 50 -9.39 12.58 0.45
CA PHE A 50 -10.05 13.51 1.35
C PHE A 50 -11.17 14.21 0.59
N ASP A 51 -12.30 14.37 1.24
CA ASP A 51 -13.37 15.24 0.73
C ASP A 51 -12.83 16.67 0.52
N PRO A 52 -13.06 17.28 -0.65
CA PRO A 52 -12.47 18.59 -0.98
C PRO A 52 -12.89 19.73 -0.04
N GLU A 53 -14.10 19.66 0.52
CA GLU A 53 -14.68 20.71 1.38
C GLU A 53 -14.36 20.47 2.85
N THR A 54 -14.67 19.27 3.34
CA THR A 54 -14.51 18.92 4.77
C THR A 54 -13.12 18.47 5.15
N ARG A 55 -12.32 18.03 4.17
CA ARG A 55 -11.00 17.42 4.39
C ARG A 55 -11.04 16.14 5.23
N LEU A 56 -12.18 15.48 5.26
CA LEU A 56 -12.37 14.21 5.95
C LEU A 56 -12.21 13.04 4.99
N THR A 57 -11.77 11.90 5.51
CA THR A 57 -11.77 10.63 4.78
C THR A 57 -13.08 9.89 5.03
N PRO A 58 -13.58 9.08 4.08
CA PRO A 58 -14.71 8.21 4.35
C PRO A 58 -14.40 7.21 5.47
N ASP A 59 -15.35 6.98 6.37
CA ASP A 59 -15.17 6.08 7.52
C ASP A 59 -14.82 4.64 7.14
N HIS A 60 -15.22 4.20 5.93
CA HIS A 60 -14.91 2.87 5.43
C HIS A 60 -13.49 2.74 4.86
N ALA A 61 -12.87 3.87 4.48
CA ALA A 61 -11.64 3.89 3.68
C ALA A 61 -10.49 3.08 4.27
N PHE A 62 -10.31 3.21 5.59
CA PHE A 62 -9.19 2.63 6.32
C PHE A 62 -9.59 2.33 7.77
N LYS A 63 -9.32 1.12 8.23
CA LYS A 63 -9.58 0.71 9.63
C LYS A 63 -8.51 -0.26 10.12
N PHE A 64 -8.16 -0.15 11.41
CA PHE A 64 -7.59 -1.28 12.14
C PHE A 64 -8.72 -2.21 12.56
N VAL A 65 -8.60 -3.47 12.20
CA VAL A 65 -9.63 -4.47 12.44
C VAL A 65 -9.07 -5.64 13.25
N ASN A 66 -9.94 -6.27 14.06
CA ASN A 66 -9.52 -7.29 15.00
C ASN A 66 -9.86 -8.70 14.51
N LYS A 67 -9.03 -9.65 14.87
CA LYS A 67 -9.26 -11.08 14.63
C LYS A 67 -10.54 -11.58 15.31
N THR A 68 -10.85 -11.05 16.49
CA THR A 68 -12.05 -11.40 17.26
C THR A 68 -13.35 -10.95 16.59
N GLU A 69 -13.27 -10.01 15.65
CA GLU A 69 -14.41 -9.54 14.83
C GLU A 69 -14.57 -10.35 13.53
N GLY A 70 -13.77 -11.42 13.36
CA GLY A 70 -13.80 -12.28 12.19
C GLY A 70 -12.99 -11.76 11.00
N HIS A 71 -12.19 -10.71 11.17
CA HIS A 71 -11.35 -10.19 10.11
C HIS A 71 -10.08 -11.03 9.90
N PRO A 72 -9.58 -11.14 8.66
CA PRO A 72 -8.29 -11.73 8.37
C PRO A 72 -7.17 -10.98 9.12
N VAL A 73 -6.37 -11.70 9.91
CA VAL A 73 -5.17 -11.20 10.60
C VAL A 73 -4.05 -12.19 10.35
N ARG A 74 -2.90 -11.72 9.88
CA ARG A 74 -1.76 -12.59 9.56
C ARG A 74 -1.02 -13.04 10.80
N LEU A 75 -0.75 -12.11 11.71
CA LEU A 75 -0.07 -12.36 12.97
C LEU A 75 -0.50 -11.34 14.02
N GLY A 76 -0.64 -11.77 15.28
CA GLY A 76 -1.16 -10.93 16.35
C GLY A 76 -2.69 -10.85 16.35
N GLU A 77 -3.24 -9.69 16.74
CA GLU A 77 -4.66 -9.50 16.97
C GLU A 77 -5.33 -8.57 15.96
N GLN A 78 -4.54 -7.77 15.23
CA GLN A 78 -5.06 -6.74 14.34
C GLN A 78 -4.41 -6.81 12.95
N SER A 79 -5.14 -6.30 11.96
CA SER A 79 -4.63 -6.00 10.62
C SER A 79 -5.17 -4.66 10.15
N ILE A 80 -4.66 -4.17 9.03
CA ILE A 80 -5.16 -2.99 8.35
C ILE A 80 -6.15 -3.44 7.29
N ARG A 81 -7.35 -2.87 7.29
CA ARG A 81 -8.37 -3.07 6.27
C ARG A 81 -8.53 -1.81 5.45
N PHE A 82 -8.33 -1.91 4.14
CA PHE A 82 -8.74 -0.91 3.17
C PHE A 82 -10.02 -1.35 2.48
N GLU A 83 -10.94 -0.41 2.29
CA GLU A 83 -12.13 -0.59 1.47
C GLU A 83 -12.22 0.55 0.48
N LEU A 84 -12.33 0.24 -0.80
CA LEU A 84 -12.47 1.20 -1.88
C LEU A 84 -13.79 0.95 -2.62
N ARG A 85 -14.69 1.92 -2.54
CA ARG A 85 -15.99 1.89 -3.21
C ARG A 85 -15.95 2.64 -4.52
N ARG A 86 -16.92 2.40 -5.36
CA ARG A 86 -17.07 3.15 -6.60
C ARG A 86 -17.44 4.60 -6.30
N GLY A 87 -16.66 5.54 -6.83
CA GLY A 87 -16.79 6.97 -6.56
C GLY A 87 -15.85 7.50 -5.47
N ASP A 88 -15.07 6.65 -4.82
CA ASP A 88 -14.08 7.05 -3.83
C ASP A 88 -12.88 7.72 -4.50
N CYS A 89 -13.09 8.89 -5.05
CA CYS A 89 -12.03 9.79 -5.48
C CYS A 89 -11.96 11.00 -4.53
N GLY A 90 -10.86 11.70 -4.50
CA GLY A 90 -10.70 12.86 -3.65
C GLY A 90 -9.34 13.52 -3.79
N VAL A 91 -9.07 14.47 -2.90
CA VAL A 91 -7.84 15.25 -2.90
C VAL A 91 -6.79 14.55 -2.05
N SER A 92 -5.56 14.46 -2.54
CA SER A 92 -4.42 13.98 -1.76
C SER A 92 -3.93 15.02 -0.77
N SER A 93 -3.13 14.59 0.19
CA SER A 93 -2.45 15.50 1.13
C SER A 93 -1.51 16.51 0.43
N GLY A 94 -1.06 16.20 -0.78
CA GLY A 94 -0.27 17.08 -1.64
C GLY A 94 -1.09 18.01 -2.53
N GLY A 95 -2.43 17.93 -2.50
CA GLY A 95 -3.33 18.74 -3.33
C GLY A 95 -3.65 18.14 -4.70
N TYR A 96 -3.17 16.92 -5.00
CA TYR A 96 -3.54 16.20 -6.22
C TYR A 96 -4.99 15.72 -6.11
N ASP A 97 -5.81 16.03 -7.11
CA ASP A 97 -7.25 15.72 -7.10
C ASP A 97 -7.57 14.59 -8.09
N ASP A 98 -7.81 13.39 -7.55
CA ASP A 98 -8.19 12.23 -8.35
C ASP A 98 -9.57 12.40 -9.02
N CYS A 99 -10.45 13.23 -8.46
CA CYS A 99 -11.77 13.52 -9.04
C CYS A 99 -11.69 14.45 -10.24
N ALA A 100 -10.71 15.35 -10.27
CA ALA A 100 -10.49 16.28 -11.36
C ALA A 100 -9.80 15.63 -12.56
N ILE A 101 -9.03 14.55 -12.34
CA ILE A 101 -8.24 13.93 -13.40
C ILE A 101 -8.98 12.72 -13.95
N LYS A 102 -9.34 12.83 -15.24
CA LYS A 102 -9.99 11.76 -15.97
C LYS A 102 -8.97 10.94 -16.76
N SER A 103 -9.09 9.63 -16.67
CA SER A 103 -8.36 8.69 -17.52
C SER A 103 -8.81 8.82 -18.99
N SER A 104 -8.10 8.16 -19.91
CA SER A 104 -8.52 8.03 -21.32
C SER A 104 -9.91 7.41 -21.50
N SER A 105 -10.38 6.67 -20.51
CA SER A 105 -11.74 6.11 -20.45
C SER A 105 -12.80 7.11 -19.93
N GLY A 106 -12.40 8.35 -19.59
CA GLY A 106 -13.29 9.38 -19.05
C GLY A 106 -13.64 9.19 -17.57
N MET A 107 -13.06 8.17 -16.89
CA MET A 107 -13.32 7.87 -15.50
C MET A 107 -12.23 8.47 -14.60
N THR A 108 -12.62 8.88 -13.41
CA THR A 108 -11.71 9.33 -12.35
C THR A 108 -10.94 8.17 -11.75
N SER A 109 -9.74 8.42 -11.25
CA SER A 109 -9.04 7.46 -10.39
C SER A 109 -9.68 7.41 -9.01
N GLU A 110 -9.56 6.27 -8.34
CA GLU A 110 -10.10 6.04 -7.00
C GLU A 110 -9.01 5.41 -6.14
N ARG A 111 -8.80 5.91 -4.91
CA ARG A 111 -7.76 5.35 -4.03
C ARG A 111 -7.96 5.59 -2.55
N HIS A 112 -7.51 4.61 -1.78
CA HIS A 112 -7.22 4.73 -0.36
C HIS A 112 -5.86 4.10 -0.10
N GLU A 113 -4.86 4.89 0.25
CA GLU A 113 -3.49 4.45 0.46
C GLU A 113 -2.90 5.08 1.73
N LEU A 114 -2.02 4.33 2.39
CA LEU A 114 -1.08 4.85 3.37
C LEU A 114 0.26 5.09 2.72
N LEU A 115 0.86 6.22 3.06
CA LEU A 115 2.15 6.68 2.59
C LEU A 115 3.13 6.71 3.76
N LEU A 116 4.24 5.99 3.66
CA LEU A 116 5.31 6.10 4.64
C LEU A 116 5.85 7.54 4.66
N ASP A 117 5.95 8.12 5.86
CA ASP A 117 6.42 9.49 5.99
C ASP A 117 7.82 9.64 5.38
N PRO A 118 8.01 10.55 4.42
CA PRO A 118 9.29 10.72 3.74
C PRO A 118 10.43 11.13 4.67
N ASP A 119 10.14 11.79 5.78
CA ASP A 119 11.16 12.20 6.75
C ASP A 119 11.75 11.02 7.52
N VAL A 120 11.08 9.87 7.49
CA VAL A 120 11.56 8.64 8.12
C VAL A 120 12.04 7.59 7.12
N SER A 121 11.80 7.82 5.82
CA SER A 121 12.26 6.90 4.77
C SER A 121 13.79 6.97 4.63
N PRO A 122 14.51 5.84 4.68
CA PRO A 122 15.96 5.83 4.52
C PRO A 122 16.36 5.98 3.05
N PHE A 123 16.91 7.15 2.72
CA PHE A 123 17.35 7.48 1.37
C PHE A 123 18.70 6.88 0.99
N LYS A 124 18.82 6.54 -0.30
CA LYS A 124 20.09 6.20 -0.98
C LYS A 124 20.90 5.13 -0.26
N LYS A 125 20.19 4.16 0.35
CA LYS A 125 20.79 3.04 1.10
C LYS A 125 20.13 1.74 0.66
N ILE A 126 20.69 0.64 1.11
CA ILE A 126 20.00 -0.65 1.01
C ILE A 126 18.87 -0.65 2.03
N THR A 127 17.65 -0.89 1.57
CA THR A 127 16.46 -0.97 2.40
C THR A 127 15.86 -2.37 2.37
N TRP A 128 15.21 -2.72 3.47
CA TRP A 128 14.35 -3.87 3.59
C TRP A 128 12.96 -3.38 3.95
N ASN A 129 11.96 -3.81 3.20
CA ASN A 129 10.57 -3.55 3.49
C ASN A 129 9.80 -4.86 3.47
N THR A 130 8.90 -5.04 4.41
CA THR A 130 8.04 -6.21 4.43
C THR A 130 6.59 -5.80 4.63
N TYR A 131 5.69 -6.58 4.07
CA TYR A 131 4.27 -6.53 4.35
C TYR A 131 3.62 -7.85 3.98
N SER A 132 2.51 -8.16 4.63
CA SER A 132 1.63 -9.26 4.22
C SER A 132 0.38 -8.66 3.60
N ILE A 133 -0.11 -9.24 2.50
CA ILE A 133 -1.33 -8.83 1.83
C ILE A 133 -2.33 -9.99 1.75
N PHE A 134 -3.60 -9.69 1.98
CA PHE A 134 -4.72 -10.61 1.78
C PHE A 134 -5.80 -9.91 0.96
N LEU A 135 -6.19 -10.51 -0.14
CA LEU A 135 -7.34 -10.10 -0.94
C LEU A 135 -8.48 -11.08 -0.69
N THR A 136 -9.69 -10.56 -0.48
CA THR A 136 -10.87 -11.41 -0.25
C THR A 136 -11.15 -12.33 -1.44
N GLU A 137 -11.84 -13.45 -1.23
CA GLU A 137 -12.12 -14.40 -2.30
C GLU A 137 -12.96 -13.79 -3.43
N ASP A 138 -13.77 -12.81 -3.10
CA ASP A 138 -14.63 -12.06 -4.02
C ASP A 138 -13.98 -10.78 -4.56
N PHE A 139 -12.69 -10.56 -4.30
CA PHE A 139 -11.98 -9.36 -4.76
C PHE A 139 -12.03 -9.26 -6.29
N PRO A 140 -12.61 -8.19 -6.85
CA PRO A 140 -12.75 -8.05 -8.31
C PRO A 140 -11.39 -7.76 -8.96
N LEU A 141 -10.92 -8.69 -9.77
CA LEU A 141 -9.61 -8.61 -10.45
C LEU A 141 -9.66 -7.93 -11.81
N TYR A 142 -10.85 -7.73 -12.38
CA TYR A 142 -11.05 -7.25 -13.76
C TYR A 142 -12.01 -6.06 -13.81
N GLY A 143 -12.03 -5.40 -14.95
CA GLY A 143 -12.90 -4.26 -15.18
C GLY A 143 -12.26 -2.93 -14.79
N PHE A 144 -10.93 -2.89 -14.69
CA PHE A 144 -10.15 -1.71 -14.35
C PHE A 144 -9.02 -1.47 -15.33
N ALA A 145 -8.65 -0.22 -15.52
CA ALA A 145 -7.46 0.15 -16.29
C ALA A 145 -6.17 -0.23 -15.52
N HIS A 146 -6.22 -0.16 -14.20
CA HIS A 146 -5.17 -0.62 -13.28
C HIS A 146 -5.76 -0.86 -11.90
N ILE A 147 -5.13 -1.70 -11.11
CA ILE A 147 -5.39 -1.89 -9.67
C ILE A 147 -4.02 -2.01 -8.99
N THR A 148 -3.60 -0.96 -8.32
CA THR A 148 -2.33 -0.89 -7.61
C THR A 148 -2.53 -1.20 -6.13
N MET A 149 -1.73 -2.10 -5.59
CA MET A 149 -1.78 -2.55 -4.21
C MET A 149 -0.61 -2.03 -3.38
N GLY A 150 0.44 -1.56 -4.04
CA GLY A 150 1.61 -0.98 -3.43
C GLY A 150 2.52 -0.34 -4.45
N GLN A 151 3.31 0.64 -4.03
CA GLN A 151 4.23 1.34 -4.92
C GLN A 151 5.41 1.93 -4.15
N LEU A 152 6.57 1.96 -4.81
CA LEU A 152 7.72 2.75 -4.40
C LEU A 152 7.73 4.01 -5.25
N HIS A 153 7.34 5.10 -4.63
CA HIS A 153 7.07 6.38 -5.28
C HIS A 153 8.06 7.43 -4.80
N GLY A 154 8.59 8.23 -5.71
CA GLY A 154 9.40 9.40 -5.33
C GLY A 154 8.51 10.53 -4.78
N ASP A 155 9.10 11.43 -3.98
CA ASP A 155 8.38 12.58 -3.43
C ASP A 155 7.85 13.52 -4.54
N GLY A 156 6.63 14.02 -4.37
CA GLY A 156 5.94 14.94 -5.30
C GLY A 156 5.36 14.28 -6.56
N ASP A 157 5.02 15.08 -7.58
CA ASP A 157 4.39 14.64 -8.83
C ASP A 157 5.37 13.87 -9.71
N GLY A 158 5.57 12.61 -9.47
CA GLY A 158 6.53 11.90 -10.24
C GLY A 158 6.19 10.46 -10.51
N ALA A 159 6.98 9.94 -11.37
CA ALA A 159 6.84 8.58 -11.79
C ALA A 159 7.23 7.62 -10.67
N VAL A 160 6.45 6.58 -10.57
CA VAL A 160 6.69 5.42 -9.69
C VAL A 160 7.80 4.57 -10.28
N GLY A 161 8.84 4.28 -9.50
CA GLY A 161 9.92 3.41 -9.94
C GLY A 161 9.51 1.94 -10.01
N PHE A 162 8.81 1.48 -8.98
CA PHE A 162 8.26 0.13 -8.88
C PHE A 162 6.82 0.18 -8.36
N GLN A 163 5.96 -0.61 -8.97
CA GLN A 163 4.54 -0.67 -8.68
C GLN A 163 4.08 -2.13 -8.67
N TRP A 164 3.24 -2.48 -7.71
CA TRP A 164 2.65 -3.81 -7.58
C TRP A 164 1.17 -3.72 -7.91
N ASP A 165 0.81 -4.31 -9.03
CA ASP A 165 -0.54 -4.21 -9.58
C ASP A 165 -1.21 -5.58 -9.68
N ILE A 166 -2.53 -5.57 -9.78
CA ILE A 166 -3.27 -6.66 -10.40
C ILE A 166 -3.16 -6.45 -11.90
N GLY A 167 -2.45 -7.35 -12.57
CA GLY A 167 -2.26 -7.29 -14.02
C GLY A 167 -3.53 -7.64 -14.81
N VAL A 168 -3.50 -7.40 -16.11
CA VAL A 168 -4.61 -7.69 -17.04
C VAL A 168 -5.08 -9.14 -16.94
N GLY A 169 -4.16 -10.08 -16.66
CA GLY A 169 -4.48 -11.49 -16.43
C GLY A 169 -5.05 -11.83 -15.05
N GLY A 170 -5.20 -10.84 -14.16
CA GLY A 170 -5.71 -11.03 -12.79
C GLY A 170 -4.69 -11.57 -11.80
N GLY A 171 -3.43 -11.75 -12.16
CA GLY A 171 -2.34 -12.09 -11.26
C GLY A 171 -1.69 -10.86 -10.65
N TYR A 172 -0.91 -11.05 -9.58
CA TYR A 172 -0.12 -9.98 -8.96
C TYR A 172 1.18 -9.79 -9.72
N VAL A 173 1.45 -8.58 -10.16
CA VAL A 173 2.58 -8.26 -11.02
C VAL A 173 3.45 -7.17 -10.41
N VAL A 174 4.74 -7.18 -10.73
CA VAL A 174 5.66 -6.07 -10.52
C VAL A 174 5.80 -5.30 -11.83
N ASN A 175 5.50 -4.03 -11.81
CA ASN A 175 5.76 -3.09 -12.90
C ASN A 175 6.99 -2.26 -12.56
N ARG A 176 8.06 -2.37 -13.33
CA ARG A 176 9.25 -1.55 -13.21
C ARG A 176 9.23 -0.44 -14.24
N ARG A 177 9.44 0.79 -13.80
CA ARG A 177 9.48 1.99 -14.64
C ARG A 177 10.78 2.78 -14.51
N THR A 178 11.79 2.23 -13.87
CA THR A 178 13.07 2.92 -13.62
C THR A 178 13.81 3.32 -14.90
N GLY A 179 13.59 2.61 -16.00
CA GLY A 179 14.10 2.98 -17.32
C GLY A 179 13.61 4.35 -17.84
N CYS A 180 12.47 4.83 -17.35
CA CYS A 180 11.95 6.16 -17.70
C CYS A 180 12.85 7.31 -17.21
N PHE A 181 13.68 7.06 -16.22
CA PHE A 181 14.54 8.07 -15.57
C PHE A 181 15.97 8.05 -16.05
N LEU A 182 16.29 7.22 -17.03
CA LEU A 182 17.59 7.25 -17.67
C LEU A 182 17.76 8.55 -18.46
N PRO A 183 18.97 9.17 -18.48
CA PRO A 183 19.23 10.44 -19.16
C PRO A 183 18.77 10.46 -20.62
N GLU A 184 18.95 9.36 -21.34
CA GLU A 184 18.56 9.15 -22.73
C GLU A 184 17.03 9.12 -22.93
N ASN A 185 16.28 8.94 -21.86
CA ASN A 185 14.82 8.89 -21.87
C ASN A 185 14.15 10.16 -21.30
N LYS A 186 14.93 11.19 -20.95
CA LYS A 186 14.46 12.42 -20.28
C LYS A 186 13.26 13.08 -20.94
N ASN A 187 13.16 13.00 -22.28
CA ASN A 187 12.09 13.62 -23.06
C ASN A 187 11.04 12.62 -23.55
N LYS A 188 11.14 11.35 -23.14
CA LYS A 188 10.17 10.33 -23.53
C LYS A 188 9.07 10.23 -22.49
N LYS A 189 7.81 10.11 -22.96
CA LYS A 189 6.70 9.82 -22.05
C LYS A 189 6.93 8.47 -21.37
N CYS A 190 6.94 8.46 -20.05
CA CYS A 190 7.04 7.22 -19.29
C CYS A 190 5.82 6.34 -19.56
N SER A 191 6.04 5.18 -20.11
CA SER A 191 5.00 4.22 -20.45
C SER A 191 5.47 2.80 -20.10
N ILE A 192 4.55 1.98 -19.67
CA ILE A 192 4.78 0.53 -19.47
C ILE A 192 5.24 -0.16 -20.76
N SER A 193 4.82 0.36 -21.91
CA SER A 193 5.27 -0.15 -23.23
C SER A 193 6.69 0.27 -23.61
N ASN A 194 7.36 1.11 -22.83
CA ASN A 194 8.78 1.40 -23.05
C ASN A 194 9.58 0.09 -22.84
N PRO A 195 10.46 -0.30 -23.78
CA PRO A 195 11.29 -1.52 -23.65
C PRO A 195 12.17 -1.55 -22.39
N GLU A 196 12.52 -0.39 -21.83
CA GLU A 196 13.23 -0.26 -20.56
C GLU A 196 12.36 -0.62 -19.33
N ASN A 197 11.06 -0.69 -19.50
CA ASN A 197 10.12 -1.06 -18.44
C ASN A 197 9.79 -2.55 -18.55
N ASN A 198 9.58 -3.18 -17.41
CA ASN A 198 9.29 -4.59 -17.33
C ASN A 198 8.09 -4.82 -16.41
N THR A 199 7.20 -5.70 -16.86
CA THR A 199 6.09 -6.25 -16.07
C THR A 199 6.32 -7.74 -15.89
N GLN A 200 6.40 -8.20 -14.65
CA GLN A 200 6.56 -9.62 -14.32
C GLN A 200 5.49 -10.08 -13.34
N GLN A 201 4.78 -11.15 -13.68
CA GLN A 201 3.86 -11.79 -12.76
C GLN A 201 4.62 -12.54 -11.67
N VAL A 202 4.26 -12.27 -10.41
CA VAL A 202 4.91 -12.85 -9.23
C VAL A 202 3.97 -13.74 -8.41
N ILE A 203 2.63 -13.52 -8.51
CA ILE A 203 1.63 -14.44 -7.99
C ILE A 203 0.61 -14.72 -9.12
N PRO A 204 0.42 -15.95 -9.53
CA PRO A 204 -0.63 -16.31 -10.47
C PRO A 204 -2.03 -16.04 -9.93
N LYS A 205 -2.98 -15.76 -10.83
CA LYS A 205 -4.38 -15.44 -10.48
C LYS A 205 -5.03 -16.50 -9.58
N ASP A 206 -4.86 -17.76 -9.91
CA ASP A 206 -5.44 -18.92 -9.21
C ASP A 206 -4.86 -19.13 -7.79
N LYS A 207 -3.81 -18.39 -7.45
CA LYS A 207 -3.13 -18.45 -6.16
C LYS A 207 -3.20 -17.14 -5.36
N LEU A 208 -3.93 -16.13 -5.84
CA LEU A 208 -3.87 -14.80 -5.27
C LEU A 208 -4.91 -14.58 -4.16
N LEU A 209 -6.15 -14.99 -4.38
CA LEU A 209 -7.27 -14.65 -3.50
C LEU A 209 -7.42 -15.60 -2.29
N GLY A 210 -8.08 -15.13 -1.23
CA GLY A 210 -8.51 -15.91 -0.07
C GLY A 210 -7.37 -16.35 0.86
N LYS A 211 -6.16 -15.82 0.73
CA LYS A 211 -5.01 -16.19 1.56
C LYS A 211 -4.00 -15.07 1.71
N TRP A 212 -3.20 -15.16 2.75
CA TRP A 212 -2.09 -14.25 2.99
C TRP A 212 -0.89 -14.55 2.10
N HIS A 213 -0.26 -13.48 1.63
CA HIS A 213 1.02 -13.51 0.93
C HIS A 213 2.02 -12.62 1.69
N ASP A 214 3.09 -13.21 2.19
CA ASP A 214 4.17 -12.51 2.86
C ASP A 214 5.15 -11.99 1.81
N ILE A 215 5.34 -10.71 1.75
CA ILE A 215 6.19 -10.03 0.76
C ILE A 215 7.38 -9.40 1.48
N VAL A 216 8.57 -9.69 0.98
CA VAL A 216 9.83 -9.09 1.43
C VAL A 216 10.50 -8.43 0.25
N LEU A 217 10.87 -7.17 0.41
CA LEU A 217 11.57 -6.37 -0.59
C LEU A 217 12.95 -5.99 -0.06
N ASN A 218 13.98 -6.16 -0.87
CA ASN A 218 15.30 -5.64 -0.61
C ASN A 218 15.75 -4.80 -1.79
N VAL A 219 16.01 -3.52 -1.55
CA VAL A 219 16.32 -2.56 -2.59
C VAL A 219 17.64 -1.87 -2.29
N ASN A 220 18.56 -1.86 -3.24
CA ASN A 220 19.73 -1.00 -3.24
C ASN A 220 19.44 0.20 -4.14
N TRP A 221 19.14 1.33 -3.53
CA TRP A 221 18.74 2.57 -4.20
C TRP A 221 19.95 3.28 -4.83
N THR A 222 19.94 3.42 -6.14
CA THR A 222 21.00 4.14 -6.86
C THR A 222 20.59 4.48 -8.28
N LYS A 223 21.11 5.62 -8.79
CA LYS A 223 21.01 6.01 -10.20
C LYS A 223 21.99 5.24 -11.10
N LYS A 224 22.89 4.46 -10.52
CA LYS A 224 23.87 3.65 -11.24
C LYS A 224 23.30 2.29 -11.63
N GLN A 225 24.00 1.58 -12.53
CA GLN A 225 23.59 0.26 -13.00
C GLN A 225 23.86 -0.90 -12.01
N ASN A 226 24.38 -0.59 -10.82
CA ASN A 226 24.64 -1.57 -9.76
C ASN A 226 23.56 -1.60 -8.68
N GLY A 227 22.44 -0.92 -8.88
CA GLY A 227 21.25 -1.06 -8.05
C GLY A 227 20.59 -2.41 -8.24
N TYR A 228 19.70 -2.76 -7.33
CA TYR A 228 18.88 -3.96 -7.47
C TYR A 228 17.59 -3.83 -6.67
N LEU A 229 16.57 -4.56 -7.12
CA LEU A 229 15.38 -4.91 -6.33
C LEU A 229 15.24 -6.43 -6.32
N LYS A 230 15.18 -7.01 -5.13
CA LYS A 230 14.85 -8.41 -4.89
C LYS A 230 13.53 -8.50 -4.15
N GLN A 231 12.66 -9.42 -4.60
CA GLN A 231 11.38 -9.68 -3.95
C GLN A 231 11.21 -11.16 -3.67
N TRP A 232 10.89 -11.47 -2.43
CA TRP A 232 10.46 -12.79 -2.01
C TRP A 232 8.98 -12.76 -1.71
N ILE A 233 8.28 -13.84 -2.04
CA ILE A 233 6.90 -14.09 -1.66
C ILE A 233 6.84 -15.46 -0.97
N ASN A 234 6.33 -15.47 0.25
CA ASN A 234 6.27 -16.67 1.11
C ASN A 234 7.63 -17.38 1.20
N GLY A 235 8.70 -16.59 1.38
CA GLY A 235 10.08 -17.06 1.51
C GLY A 235 10.79 -17.45 0.20
N LYS A 236 10.09 -17.47 -0.95
CA LYS A 236 10.70 -17.78 -2.25
C LYS A 236 11.05 -16.52 -3.01
N LEU A 237 12.29 -16.41 -3.52
CA LEU A 237 12.71 -15.34 -4.43
C LEU A 237 11.93 -15.48 -5.76
N VAL A 238 11.11 -14.47 -6.10
CA VAL A 238 10.24 -14.48 -7.28
C VAL A 238 10.56 -13.39 -8.29
N TYR A 239 11.28 -12.33 -7.84
CA TYR A 239 11.70 -11.24 -8.71
C TYR A 239 13.09 -10.77 -8.32
N HIS A 240 13.93 -10.53 -9.34
CA HIS A 240 15.26 -9.94 -9.18
C HIS A 240 15.55 -9.04 -10.38
N TYR A 241 15.66 -7.77 -10.11
CA TYR A 241 16.11 -6.76 -11.06
C TYR A 241 17.49 -6.23 -10.64
N GLN A 242 18.35 -5.96 -11.62
CA GLN A 242 19.62 -5.27 -11.44
C GLN A 242 19.69 -4.11 -12.44
N GLY A 243 20.11 -2.94 -11.97
CA GLY A 243 20.18 -1.71 -12.75
C GLY A 243 19.86 -0.48 -11.92
N ASN A 244 19.49 0.62 -12.59
CA ASN A 244 19.00 1.82 -11.92
C ASN A 244 17.71 1.51 -11.15
N THR A 245 17.70 1.82 -9.86
CA THR A 245 16.52 1.63 -8.98
C THR A 245 15.94 2.94 -8.46
N ASP A 246 16.68 4.03 -8.66
CA ASP A 246 16.32 5.35 -8.13
C ASP A 246 15.44 6.13 -9.12
N THR A 247 14.60 6.99 -8.61
CA THR A 247 13.86 7.99 -9.38
C THR A 247 14.64 9.31 -9.42
N PRO A 248 14.27 10.29 -10.25
CA PRO A 248 14.94 11.59 -10.26
C PRO A 248 14.75 12.40 -8.98
N ARG A 249 13.95 11.91 -8.06
CA ARG A 249 13.57 12.61 -6.84
C ARG A 249 14.49 12.29 -5.67
N GLU A 250 14.44 13.12 -4.64
CA GLU A 250 15.32 13.00 -3.50
C GLU A 250 14.84 11.96 -2.48
N LYS A 251 13.54 11.65 -2.50
CA LYS A 251 12.90 10.78 -1.50
C LYS A 251 12.02 9.72 -2.14
N GLU A 252 12.25 8.48 -1.78
CA GLU A 252 11.41 7.35 -2.13
C GLU A 252 10.45 7.02 -0.97
N GLN A 253 9.22 6.77 -1.29
CA GLN A 253 8.17 6.49 -0.33
C GLN A 253 7.54 5.14 -0.66
N PHE A 254 7.34 4.31 0.35
CA PHE A 254 6.50 3.14 0.20
C PHE A 254 5.05 3.54 0.44
N GLN A 255 4.19 3.20 -0.51
CA GLN A 255 2.74 3.35 -0.40
C GLN A 255 2.11 1.97 -0.44
N MET A 256 1.04 1.77 0.34
CA MET A 256 0.24 0.56 0.33
C MET A 256 -1.24 0.89 0.48
N GLY A 257 -2.10 0.09 -0.12
CA GLY A 257 -3.55 0.28 -0.11
C GLY A 257 -4.17 -0.19 -1.41
N ILE A 258 -5.21 0.49 -1.86
CA ILE A 258 -5.89 0.22 -3.14
C ILE A 258 -5.94 1.51 -3.94
N TYR A 259 -5.36 1.49 -5.13
CA TYR A 259 -5.47 2.57 -6.12
C TYR A 259 -5.90 1.98 -7.45
N ARG A 260 -7.00 2.46 -8.04
CA ARG A 260 -7.55 1.90 -9.27
C ARG A 260 -8.03 2.95 -10.25
N GLY A 261 -8.02 2.59 -11.54
CA GLY A 261 -8.68 3.32 -12.61
C GLY A 261 -9.91 2.57 -13.10
N PRO A 262 -11.14 2.93 -12.71
CA PRO A 262 -12.33 2.29 -13.21
C PRO A 262 -12.47 2.48 -14.72
N LEU A 263 -13.12 1.49 -15.38
CA LEU A 263 -13.56 1.58 -16.77
C LEU A 263 -15.06 1.90 -16.83
N PRO A 264 -15.59 2.37 -17.97
CA PRO A 264 -17.02 2.60 -18.13
C PRO A 264 -17.90 1.37 -17.83
N SER A 265 -17.35 0.17 -18.05
CA SER A 265 -17.99 -1.12 -17.74
C SER A 265 -17.93 -1.53 -16.27
N THR A 266 -17.18 -0.80 -15.42
CA THR A 266 -17.07 -1.13 -14.00
C THR A 266 -18.42 -0.90 -13.30
N PRO A 267 -18.96 -1.90 -12.57
CA PRO A 267 -20.24 -1.75 -11.86
C PRO A 267 -20.24 -0.57 -10.88
N LYS A 268 -21.35 0.17 -10.81
CA LYS A 268 -21.47 1.38 -9.98
C LYS A 268 -21.39 1.10 -8.47
N ASN A 269 -21.73 -0.11 -8.03
CA ASN A 269 -21.75 -0.53 -6.63
C ASN A 269 -20.56 -1.41 -6.25
N LEU A 270 -19.51 -1.42 -7.07
CA LEU A 270 -18.37 -2.30 -6.85
C LEU A 270 -17.52 -1.81 -5.68
N THR A 271 -17.23 -2.74 -4.77
CA THR A 271 -16.35 -2.55 -3.62
C THR A 271 -15.15 -3.49 -3.71
N GLN A 272 -13.97 -3.01 -3.38
CA GLN A 272 -12.75 -3.81 -3.22
C GLN A 272 -12.29 -3.73 -1.76
N ILE A 273 -11.92 -4.87 -1.18
CA ILE A 273 -11.43 -4.96 0.20
C ILE A 273 -10.11 -5.70 0.21
N ALA A 274 -9.08 -5.05 0.75
CA ALA A 274 -7.76 -5.64 0.95
C ALA A 274 -7.32 -5.48 2.40
N TYR A 275 -6.54 -6.46 2.89
CA TYR A 275 -5.96 -6.40 4.21
C TYR A 275 -4.44 -6.40 4.10
N PHE A 276 -3.81 -5.62 4.98
CA PHE A 276 -2.36 -5.56 5.13
C PHE A 276 -1.97 -5.83 6.57
N ASP A 277 -0.83 -6.48 6.75
CA ASP A 277 -0.30 -6.84 8.05
C ASP A 277 1.23 -6.96 7.99
N GLN A 278 1.91 -7.10 9.12
CA GLN A 278 3.36 -7.31 9.22
C GLN A 278 4.18 -6.29 8.42
N VAL A 279 3.76 -5.03 8.46
CA VAL A 279 4.44 -3.93 7.76
C VAL A 279 5.70 -3.52 8.53
N ARG A 280 6.86 -3.58 7.85
CA ARG A 280 8.16 -3.30 8.50
C ARG A 280 9.10 -2.60 7.54
#